data_d84d5652d40a1b9f960a29e8363d1b3d
#
_entry.id   d84d5652d40a1b9f960a29e8363d1b3d
#
_cell.length_a   1.000
_cell.length_b   1.000
_cell.length_c   1.000
_cell.angle_alpha   90.00
_cell.angle_beta   90.00
_cell.angle_gamma   90.00
#
_symmetry.space_group_name_H-M   'P 1'
#
loop_
_entity.id
_entity.type
_entity.pdbx_description
1 polymer ?
#
loop_
_entity_poly.entity_id
_entity_poly.type
_entity_poly.pdbx_seq_one_letter_code
_entity_poly.pdbx_strand_id
1 'polypeptide(L)'
;MLKKEIQDGIVIARLSDGKTNAVTMETLKQLKEIVIEVNEDDDLKGIILTGEGRFFSSGFSLPMFVGFKTAEQVISFFTEQEEILTDFFTCKKPVVCAMNGHCAAMGMILAMASDYRIVANHPKIKLGMSEIKIGLSLSIAQSAVMRFGLDSDKRFRDVMYFGEMKDVTGAREMEIVDEVVQAEDLIPRAKQIISLWIDTPNRPFIQIKQSLKADTARQIKRSLTEEPWQEKMAQTLLSKEVKATLEFVQAAMEAKK
;
A
#
# COMPACT_ATOMS: atom_id res chain seq x y z
N MET A 1 6.67 6.25 -10.60
CA MET A 1 6.68 5.26 -11.72
C MET A 1 6.83 3.86 -11.17
N LEU A 2 6.23 2.85 -11.86
CA LEU A 2 6.49 1.43 -11.65
C LEU A 2 7.39 0.90 -12.76
N LYS A 3 8.40 0.12 -12.40
CA LYS A 3 9.14 -0.72 -13.36
C LYS A 3 8.52 -2.11 -13.31
N LYS A 4 8.08 -2.62 -14.44
CA LYS A 4 7.47 -3.94 -14.58
C LYS A 4 8.43 -4.92 -15.21
N GLU A 5 8.56 -6.11 -14.62
CA GLU A 5 9.30 -7.25 -15.14
C GLU A 5 8.45 -8.51 -14.96
N ILE A 6 8.52 -9.45 -15.88
CA ILE A 6 7.84 -10.75 -15.76
C ILE A 6 8.89 -11.84 -15.67
N GLN A 7 8.86 -12.63 -14.61
CA GLN A 7 9.73 -13.78 -14.40
C GLN A 7 8.90 -14.98 -13.94
N ASP A 8 9.03 -16.11 -14.60
CA ASP A 8 8.32 -17.37 -14.28
C ASP A 8 6.78 -17.21 -14.23
N GLY A 9 6.23 -16.33 -15.08
CA GLY A 9 4.81 -15.96 -15.07
C GLY A 9 4.39 -15.03 -13.92
N ILE A 10 5.32 -14.50 -13.12
CA ILE A 10 5.05 -13.58 -12.02
C ILE A 10 5.45 -12.17 -12.41
N VAL A 11 4.55 -11.22 -12.24
CA VAL A 11 4.83 -9.79 -12.44
C VAL A 11 5.55 -9.24 -11.22
N ILE A 12 6.76 -8.74 -11.40
CA ILE A 12 7.52 -8.00 -10.39
C ILE A 12 7.36 -6.51 -10.68
N ALA A 13 6.53 -5.85 -9.87
CA ALA A 13 6.26 -4.42 -9.94
C ALA A 13 7.15 -3.69 -8.93
N ARG A 14 8.10 -2.86 -9.41
CA ARG A 14 9.03 -2.12 -8.56
C ARG A 14 8.63 -0.65 -8.51
N LEU A 15 8.36 -0.15 -7.32
CA LEU A 15 8.23 1.28 -7.07
C LEU A 15 9.61 1.93 -7.29
N SER A 16 9.67 2.84 -8.24
CA SER A 16 10.91 3.53 -8.66
C SER A 16 10.60 4.98 -8.98
N ASP A 17 10.46 5.79 -7.91
CA ASP A 17 10.18 7.21 -8.04
C ASP A 17 11.05 8.02 -7.07
N GLY A 18 12.06 8.66 -7.63
CA GLY A 18 13.05 9.42 -6.87
C GLY A 18 13.79 8.56 -5.83
N LYS A 19 14.16 9.17 -4.71
CA LYS A 19 14.94 8.48 -3.65
C LYS A 19 14.05 7.70 -2.67
N THR A 20 12.76 8.00 -2.59
CA THR A 20 11.86 7.50 -1.56
C THR A 20 10.70 6.68 -2.09
N ASN A 21 10.63 6.46 -3.41
CA ASN A 21 9.55 5.73 -4.06
C ASN A 21 8.18 6.26 -3.66
N ALA A 22 8.02 7.59 -3.74
CA ALA A 22 6.76 8.24 -3.41
C ALA A 22 5.66 7.81 -4.41
N VAL A 23 4.46 7.56 -3.90
CA VAL A 23 3.32 7.15 -4.70
C VAL A 23 2.63 8.39 -5.27
N THR A 24 2.45 8.39 -6.59
CA THR A 24 1.70 9.41 -7.34
C THR A 24 0.47 8.77 -7.97
N MET A 25 -0.43 9.58 -8.53
CA MET A 25 -1.57 9.05 -9.30
C MET A 25 -1.09 8.22 -10.50
N GLU A 26 -0.02 8.64 -11.15
CA GLU A 26 0.59 7.88 -12.24
C GLU A 26 1.05 6.49 -11.80
N THR A 27 1.68 6.40 -10.62
CA THR A 27 2.07 5.12 -10.02
C THR A 27 0.87 4.22 -9.76
N LEU A 28 -0.23 4.79 -9.25
CA LEU A 28 -1.47 4.05 -8.99
C LEU A 28 -2.11 3.55 -10.28
N LYS A 29 -2.17 4.38 -11.33
CA LYS A 29 -2.69 3.98 -12.65
C LYS A 29 -1.91 2.82 -13.25
N GLN A 30 -0.59 2.88 -13.20
CA GLN A 30 0.27 1.77 -13.64
C GLN A 30 0.03 0.50 -12.82
N LEU A 31 -0.24 0.63 -11.51
CA LEU A 31 -0.59 -0.51 -10.67
C LEU A 31 -1.94 -1.11 -11.07
N LYS A 32 -2.94 -0.27 -11.38
CA LYS A 32 -4.26 -0.71 -11.90
C LYS A 32 -4.11 -1.49 -13.21
N GLU A 33 -3.31 -0.99 -14.15
CA GLU A 33 -3.02 -1.68 -15.41
C GLU A 33 -2.40 -3.07 -15.17
N ILE A 34 -1.44 -3.17 -14.24
CA ILE A 34 -0.85 -4.46 -13.87
C ILE A 34 -1.90 -5.40 -13.27
N VAL A 35 -2.78 -4.90 -12.41
CA VAL A 35 -3.86 -5.72 -11.80
C VAL A 35 -4.81 -6.24 -12.87
N ILE A 36 -5.20 -5.42 -13.83
CA ILE A 36 -6.06 -5.82 -14.95
C ILE A 36 -5.37 -6.90 -15.77
N GLU A 37 -4.14 -6.66 -16.21
CA GLU A 37 -3.35 -7.62 -16.98
C GLU A 37 -3.23 -8.97 -16.28
N VAL A 38 -2.84 -8.95 -15.00
CA VAL A 38 -2.68 -10.19 -14.20
C VAL A 38 -4.00 -10.91 -14.01
N ASN A 39 -5.12 -10.20 -13.90
CA ASN A 39 -6.43 -10.80 -13.74
C ASN A 39 -6.96 -11.45 -15.03
N GLU A 40 -6.55 -10.96 -16.20
CA GLU A 40 -7.06 -11.38 -17.53
C GLU A 40 -6.17 -12.40 -18.21
N ASP A 41 -4.85 -12.38 -17.97
CA ASP A 41 -3.88 -13.29 -18.61
C ASP A 41 -3.69 -14.55 -17.75
N ASP A 42 -4.17 -15.70 -18.23
CA ASP A 42 -4.09 -16.98 -17.52
C ASP A 42 -2.65 -17.52 -17.34
N ASP A 43 -1.68 -17.04 -18.13
CA ASP A 43 -0.27 -17.43 -17.98
C ASP A 43 0.40 -16.69 -16.81
N LEU A 44 -0.16 -15.57 -16.39
CA LEU A 44 0.34 -14.84 -15.23
C LEU A 44 -0.16 -15.47 -13.92
N LYS A 45 0.72 -15.56 -12.94
CA LYS A 45 0.51 -16.25 -11.67
C LYS A 45 0.17 -15.32 -10.52
N GLY A 46 0.65 -14.08 -10.54
CA GLY A 46 0.47 -13.12 -9.45
C GLY A 46 1.41 -11.94 -9.56
N ILE A 47 1.41 -11.11 -8.50
CA ILE A 47 2.15 -9.86 -8.42
C ILE A 47 3.10 -9.91 -7.21
N ILE A 48 4.36 -9.54 -7.42
CA ILE A 48 5.27 -9.13 -6.35
C ILE A 48 5.39 -7.61 -6.43
N LEU A 49 4.95 -6.91 -5.39
CA LEU A 49 5.16 -5.48 -5.25
C LEU A 49 6.40 -5.24 -4.37
N THR A 50 7.37 -4.51 -4.88
CA THR A 50 8.61 -4.17 -4.17
C THR A 50 9.06 -2.75 -4.48
N GLY A 51 10.12 -2.26 -3.84
CA GLY A 51 10.70 -0.95 -4.10
C GLY A 51 12.10 -1.04 -4.69
N GLU A 52 12.66 0.10 -5.07
CA GLU A 52 14.04 0.26 -5.50
C GLU A 52 14.86 1.02 -4.45
N GLY A 53 16.10 0.61 -4.20
CA GLY A 53 17.01 1.29 -3.29
C GLY A 53 16.64 1.12 -1.81
N ARG A 54 16.69 2.22 -1.04
CA ARG A 54 16.54 2.20 0.43
C ARG A 54 15.09 2.20 0.92
N PHE A 55 14.15 2.48 0.05
CA PHE A 55 12.73 2.56 0.39
C PHE A 55 11.95 1.50 -0.37
N PHE A 56 10.99 0.90 0.30
CA PHE A 56 9.85 0.33 -0.38
C PHE A 56 8.97 1.48 -0.90
N SER A 57 8.46 2.31 0.01
CA SER A 57 7.79 3.56 -0.30
C SER A 57 7.65 4.46 0.93
N SER A 58 7.80 5.76 0.74
CA SER A 58 7.51 6.76 1.78
C SER A 58 6.04 7.17 1.86
N GLY A 59 5.17 6.61 1.03
CA GLY A 59 3.79 7.02 0.91
C GLY A 59 3.53 7.98 -0.24
N PHE A 60 2.44 8.74 -0.17
CA PHE A 60 2.10 9.71 -1.21
C PHE A 60 3.14 10.82 -1.37
N SER A 61 3.25 11.31 -2.59
CA SER A 61 4.09 12.47 -2.92
C SER A 61 3.60 13.71 -2.17
N LEU A 62 4.38 14.22 -1.21
CA LEU A 62 4.05 15.44 -0.48
C LEU A 62 3.91 16.66 -1.40
N PRO A 63 4.79 16.90 -2.41
CA PRO A 63 4.59 17.98 -3.38
C PRO A 63 3.23 17.93 -4.09
N MET A 64 2.71 16.73 -4.35
CA MET A 64 1.38 16.55 -4.94
C MET A 64 0.29 17.06 -3.98
N PHE A 65 0.34 16.69 -2.71
CA PHE A 65 -0.64 17.12 -1.71
C PHE A 65 -0.59 18.61 -1.43
N VAL A 66 0.60 19.18 -1.29
CA VAL A 66 0.80 20.64 -1.17
C VAL A 66 0.29 21.37 -2.41
N GLY A 67 0.38 20.73 -3.57
CA GLY A 67 -0.07 21.26 -4.86
C GLY A 67 -1.58 21.40 -5.01
N PHE A 68 -2.41 20.70 -4.23
CA PHE A 68 -3.88 20.84 -4.31
C PHE A 68 -4.34 22.24 -3.95
N LYS A 69 -5.17 22.85 -4.80
CA LYS A 69 -5.71 24.21 -4.64
C LYS A 69 -7.20 24.22 -4.40
N THR A 70 -7.93 23.23 -4.91
CA THR A 70 -9.40 23.20 -4.86
C THR A 70 -9.92 21.88 -4.31
N ALA A 71 -11.16 21.89 -3.81
CA ALA A 71 -11.83 20.69 -3.33
C ALA A 71 -12.01 19.65 -4.44
N GLU A 72 -12.30 20.09 -5.65
CA GLU A 72 -12.48 19.20 -6.82
C GLU A 72 -11.22 18.41 -7.13
N GLN A 73 -10.03 19.02 -7.01
CA GLN A 73 -8.76 18.32 -7.22
C GLN A 73 -8.55 17.21 -6.18
N VAL A 74 -8.85 17.49 -4.91
CA VAL A 74 -8.75 16.51 -3.83
C VAL A 74 -9.75 15.38 -4.02
N ILE A 75 -11.01 15.73 -4.29
CA ILE A 75 -12.10 14.77 -4.48
C ILE A 75 -11.78 13.85 -5.66
N SER A 76 -11.40 14.42 -6.81
CA SER A 76 -11.03 13.63 -7.99
C SER A 76 -9.89 12.67 -7.71
N PHE A 77 -8.83 13.15 -7.04
CA PHE A 77 -7.69 12.31 -6.68
C PHE A 77 -8.09 11.14 -5.78
N PHE A 78 -8.80 11.42 -4.68
CA PHE A 78 -9.17 10.37 -3.74
C PHE A 78 -10.22 9.42 -4.30
N THR A 79 -11.15 9.89 -5.12
CA THR A 79 -12.13 9.00 -5.78
C THR A 79 -11.41 7.97 -6.65
N GLU A 80 -10.47 8.40 -7.49
CA GLU A 80 -9.69 7.50 -8.33
C GLU A 80 -8.79 6.57 -7.50
N GLN A 81 -8.15 7.10 -6.44
CA GLN A 81 -7.32 6.32 -5.54
C GLN A 81 -8.10 5.23 -4.80
N GLU A 82 -9.33 5.52 -4.33
CA GLU A 82 -10.21 4.56 -3.67
C GLU A 82 -10.54 3.37 -4.58
N GLU A 83 -10.86 3.64 -5.85
CA GLU A 83 -11.12 2.60 -6.85
C GLU A 83 -9.88 1.73 -7.07
N ILE A 84 -8.74 2.36 -7.34
CA ILE A 84 -7.49 1.64 -7.62
C ILE A 84 -7.05 0.78 -6.44
N LEU A 85 -7.13 1.32 -5.22
CA LEU A 85 -6.78 0.55 -4.01
C LEU A 85 -7.73 -0.64 -3.82
N THR A 86 -9.02 -0.46 -4.10
CA THR A 86 -10.01 -1.53 -4.02
C THR A 86 -9.73 -2.63 -5.06
N ASP A 87 -9.40 -2.23 -6.30
CA ASP A 87 -9.03 -3.17 -7.38
C ASP A 87 -7.75 -3.95 -7.02
N PHE A 88 -6.75 -3.27 -6.47
CA PHE A 88 -5.53 -3.93 -6.01
C PHE A 88 -5.78 -4.89 -4.85
N PHE A 89 -6.56 -4.48 -3.86
CA PHE A 89 -6.96 -5.32 -2.73
C PHE A 89 -7.71 -6.57 -3.17
N THR A 90 -8.59 -6.44 -4.17
CA THR A 90 -9.43 -7.53 -4.71
C THR A 90 -8.83 -8.23 -5.94
N CYS A 91 -7.56 -7.96 -6.30
CA CYS A 91 -6.86 -8.69 -7.35
C CYS A 91 -7.10 -10.20 -7.20
N LYS A 92 -7.49 -10.88 -8.29
CA LYS A 92 -7.88 -12.30 -8.22
C LYS A 92 -6.71 -13.21 -7.84
N LYS A 93 -5.53 -12.92 -8.38
CA LYS A 93 -4.33 -13.75 -8.18
C LYS A 93 -3.51 -13.29 -6.98
N PRO A 94 -2.56 -14.11 -6.51
CA PRO A 94 -1.70 -13.75 -5.38
C PRO A 94 -0.99 -12.42 -5.55
N VAL A 95 -0.99 -11.63 -4.49
CA VAL A 95 -0.19 -10.40 -4.38
C VAL A 95 0.71 -10.52 -3.16
N VAL A 96 2.01 -10.53 -3.35
CA VAL A 96 3.00 -10.55 -2.26
C VAL A 96 3.72 -9.21 -2.21
N CYS A 97 3.68 -8.55 -1.07
CA CYS A 97 4.46 -7.35 -0.81
C CYS A 97 5.85 -7.73 -0.29
N ALA A 98 6.88 -7.42 -1.06
CA ALA A 98 8.28 -7.70 -0.75
C ALA A 98 9.01 -6.39 -0.40
N MET A 99 8.97 -6.01 0.88
CA MET A 99 9.49 -4.73 1.37
C MET A 99 11.02 -4.77 1.50
N ASN A 100 11.71 -4.17 0.54
CA ASN A 100 13.16 -4.07 0.49
C ASN A 100 13.75 -2.98 1.38
N GLY A 101 12.93 -2.09 1.94
CA GLY A 101 13.38 -0.91 2.67
C GLY A 101 12.27 -0.25 3.49
N HIS A 102 12.50 1.01 3.87
CA HIS A 102 11.52 1.78 4.64
C HIS A 102 10.15 1.77 3.98
N CYS A 103 9.10 1.57 4.78
CA CYS A 103 7.72 1.48 4.32
C CYS A 103 6.82 2.34 5.21
N ALA A 104 6.18 3.35 4.63
CA ALA A 104 5.33 4.28 5.37
C ALA A 104 4.09 4.69 4.58
N ALA A 105 3.06 5.14 5.30
CA ALA A 105 1.89 5.80 4.72
C ALA A 105 1.23 4.96 3.60
N MET A 106 1.02 5.50 2.40
CA MET A 106 0.44 4.74 1.29
C MET A 106 1.24 3.48 0.93
N GLY A 107 2.56 3.46 1.17
CA GLY A 107 3.35 2.23 1.02
C GLY A 107 2.90 1.13 1.98
N MET A 108 2.62 1.49 3.23
CA MET A 108 2.11 0.54 4.22
C MET A 108 0.68 0.09 3.88
N ILE A 109 -0.15 0.99 3.35
CA ILE A 109 -1.51 0.65 2.90
C ILE A 109 -1.46 -0.37 1.76
N LEU A 110 -0.57 -0.20 0.78
CA LEU A 110 -0.35 -1.17 -0.30
C LEU A 110 0.16 -2.52 0.25
N ALA A 111 1.03 -2.50 1.26
CA ALA A 111 1.46 -3.72 1.93
C ALA A 111 0.29 -4.44 2.62
N MET A 112 -0.58 -3.71 3.33
CA MET A 112 -1.78 -4.28 3.97
C MET A 112 -2.85 -4.75 2.97
N ALA A 113 -2.90 -4.19 1.76
CA ALA A 113 -3.77 -4.64 0.68
C ALA A 113 -3.32 -5.97 0.06
N SER A 114 -2.03 -6.30 0.19
CA SER A 114 -1.44 -7.54 -0.33
C SER A 114 -1.87 -8.76 0.48
N ASP A 115 -1.68 -9.94 -0.07
CA ASP A 115 -2.06 -11.20 0.58
C ASP A 115 -0.98 -11.70 1.57
N TYR A 116 0.27 -11.29 1.36
CA TYR A 116 1.41 -11.63 2.20
C TYR A 116 2.48 -10.54 2.19
N ARG A 117 3.13 -10.32 3.32
CA ARG A 117 4.10 -9.25 3.54
C ARG A 117 5.42 -9.81 4.02
N ILE A 118 6.44 -9.66 3.21
CA ILE A 118 7.81 -10.06 3.54
C ILE A 118 8.66 -8.79 3.65
N VAL A 119 9.55 -8.73 4.63
CA VAL A 119 10.48 -7.61 4.77
C VAL A 119 11.93 -8.10 4.82
N ALA A 120 12.82 -7.34 4.20
CA ALA A 120 14.24 -7.59 4.29
C ALA A 120 14.77 -7.35 5.71
N ASN A 121 15.59 -8.26 6.22
CA ASN A 121 16.24 -8.15 7.52
C ASN A 121 17.34 -7.07 7.48
N HIS A 122 17.01 -5.87 7.90
CA HIS A 122 17.97 -4.79 7.97
C HIS A 122 17.64 -3.83 9.14
N PRO A 123 18.59 -3.53 10.05
CA PRO A 123 18.32 -2.81 11.31
C PRO A 123 17.86 -1.35 11.12
N LYS A 124 18.13 -0.76 9.95
CA LYS A 124 17.71 0.62 9.65
C LYS A 124 16.30 0.71 9.06
N ILE A 125 15.71 -0.41 8.63
CA ILE A 125 14.35 -0.38 8.06
C ILE A 125 13.36 0.04 9.13
N LYS A 126 12.45 0.94 8.75
CA LYS A 126 11.33 1.40 9.58
C LYS A 126 10.03 1.26 8.80
N LEU A 127 9.01 0.72 9.47
CA LEU A 127 7.68 0.47 8.93
C LEU A 127 6.62 1.10 9.83
N GLY A 128 5.59 1.71 9.27
CA GLY A 128 4.48 2.24 10.07
C GLY A 128 3.65 3.30 9.38
N MET A 129 2.73 3.84 10.17
CA MET A 129 1.78 4.88 9.78
C MET A 129 1.99 6.08 10.68
N SER A 130 2.15 7.26 10.11
CA SER A 130 2.41 8.49 10.87
C SER A 130 1.44 9.63 10.56
N GLU A 131 0.35 9.34 9.85
CA GLU A 131 -0.65 10.29 9.38
C GLU A 131 -1.28 11.11 10.52
N ILE A 132 -1.50 10.49 11.66
CA ILE A 132 -2.03 11.17 12.85
C ILE A 132 -1.15 12.36 13.29
N LYS A 133 0.16 12.27 13.09
CA LYS A 133 1.11 13.34 13.47
C LYS A 133 1.07 14.55 12.56
N ILE A 134 0.49 14.40 11.39
CA ILE A 134 0.34 15.47 10.40
C ILE A 134 -1.14 15.86 10.19
N GLY A 135 -2.03 15.40 11.07
CA GLY A 135 -3.45 15.75 11.04
C GLY A 135 -4.24 15.08 9.92
N LEU A 136 -3.74 14.00 9.34
CA LEU A 136 -4.44 13.25 8.30
C LEU A 136 -5.10 12.00 8.86
N SER A 137 -6.33 11.74 8.41
CA SER A 137 -7.04 10.47 8.58
C SER A 137 -6.89 9.61 7.33
N LEU A 138 -7.23 8.34 7.45
CA LEU A 138 -7.37 7.45 6.32
C LEU A 138 -8.69 7.70 5.58
N SER A 139 -8.69 7.46 4.27
CA SER A 139 -9.90 7.37 3.46
C SER A 139 -10.62 6.04 3.71
N ILE A 140 -11.75 5.83 3.04
CA ILE A 140 -12.62 4.66 3.28
C ILE A 140 -11.89 3.35 2.98
N ALA A 141 -11.41 3.17 1.74
CA ALA A 141 -10.71 1.94 1.38
C ALA A 141 -9.38 1.79 2.13
N GLN A 142 -8.64 2.89 2.36
CA GLN A 142 -7.43 2.85 3.17
C GLN A 142 -7.69 2.30 4.57
N SER A 143 -8.74 2.80 5.24
CA SER A 143 -9.11 2.35 6.59
C SER A 143 -9.53 0.88 6.61
N ALA A 144 -10.38 0.48 5.67
CA ALA A 144 -10.86 -0.90 5.57
C ALA A 144 -9.72 -1.89 5.28
N VAL A 145 -8.83 -1.55 4.35
CA VAL A 145 -7.65 -2.35 3.99
C VAL A 145 -6.67 -2.47 5.15
N MET A 146 -6.40 -1.36 5.86
CA MET A 146 -5.53 -1.38 7.04
C MET A 146 -6.11 -2.26 8.17
N ARG A 147 -7.42 -2.18 8.42
CA ARG A 147 -8.09 -3.05 9.42
C ARG A 147 -8.02 -4.51 9.01
N PHE A 148 -8.27 -4.82 7.73
CA PHE A 148 -8.17 -6.17 7.22
C PHE A 148 -6.74 -6.73 7.35
N GLY A 149 -5.73 -5.99 6.92
CA GLY A 149 -4.34 -6.43 6.91
C GLY A 149 -3.73 -6.56 8.32
N LEU A 150 -4.20 -5.76 9.29
CA LEU A 150 -3.76 -5.85 10.70
C LEU A 150 -4.56 -6.89 11.51
N ASP A 151 -5.66 -7.41 10.96
CA ASP A 151 -6.47 -8.52 11.50
C ASP A 151 -6.88 -8.38 12.98
N SER A 152 -6.89 -7.16 13.51
CA SER A 152 -7.25 -6.89 14.90
C SER A 152 -7.49 -5.40 15.13
N ASP A 153 -8.61 -5.05 15.76
CA ASP A 153 -8.90 -3.68 16.17
C ASP A 153 -7.85 -3.13 17.14
N LYS A 154 -7.27 -4.01 17.97
CA LYS A 154 -6.19 -3.62 18.87
C LYS A 154 -4.93 -3.24 18.08
N ARG A 155 -4.50 -4.04 17.11
CA ARG A 155 -3.34 -3.73 16.27
C ARG A 155 -3.58 -2.49 15.42
N PHE A 156 -4.77 -2.36 14.82
CA PHE A 156 -5.16 -1.16 14.08
C PHE A 156 -5.04 0.09 14.96
N ARG A 157 -5.61 0.07 16.17
CA ARG A 157 -5.48 1.15 17.14
C ARG A 157 -4.01 1.44 17.45
N ASP A 158 -3.22 0.42 17.76
CA ASP A 158 -1.84 0.58 18.21
C ASP A 158 -0.94 1.13 17.08
N VAL A 159 -1.18 0.76 15.83
CA VAL A 159 -0.48 1.31 14.67
C VAL A 159 -0.93 2.75 14.37
N MET A 160 -2.25 2.99 14.33
CA MET A 160 -2.80 4.25 13.84
C MET A 160 -2.80 5.37 14.87
N TYR A 161 -3.10 5.08 16.16
CA TYR A 161 -3.25 6.11 17.18
C TYR A 161 -1.90 6.61 17.72
N PHE A 162 -0.90 5.75 17.77
CA PHE A 162 0.44 6.15 18.21
C PHE A 162 1.29 6.74 17.09
N GLY A 163 1.04 6.36 15.85
CA GLY A 163 1.77 6.88 14.69
C GLY A 163 3.27 6.58 14.74
N GLU A 164 3.67 5.47 15.34
CA GLU A 164 5.07 5.09 15.53
C GLU A 164 5.60 4.27 14.37
N MET A 165 6.88 4.53 14.04
CA MET A 165 7.61 3.71 13.08
C MET A 165 8.34 2.60 13.81
N LYS A 166 7.99 1.35 13.53
CA LYS A 166 8.62 0.16 14.10
C LYS A 166 9.83 -0.27 13.26
N ASP A 167 10.82 -0.87 13.91
CA ASP A 167 11.85 -1.62 13.20
C ASP A 167 11.30 -2.98 12.76
N VAL A 168 12.13 -3.75 12.07
CA VAL A 168 11.74 -5.05 11.50
C VAL A 168 11.30 -6.02 12.59
N THR A 169 11.97 -6.04 13.74
CA THR A 169 11.62 -6.91 14.88
C THR A 169 10.27 -6.53 15.45
N GLY A 170 10.06 -5.26 15.78
CA GLY A 170 8.78 -4.78 16.29
C GLY A 170 7.64 -4.93 15.30
N ALA A 171 7.90 -4.77 14.00
CA ALA A 171 6.89 -5.02 12.97
C ALA A 171 6.50 -6.52 12.89
N ARG A 172 7.44 -7.43 13.09
CA ARG A 172 7.17 -8.88 13.15
C ARG A 172 6.42 -9.27 14.41
N GLU A 173 6.80 -8.74 15.58
CA GLU A 173 6.12 -8.99 16.85
C GLU A 173 4.69 -8.46 16.86
N MET A 174 4.42 -7.36 16.18
CA MET A 174 3.08 -6.79 16.00
C MET A 174 2.30 -7.44 14.85
N GLU A 175 2.87 -8.45 14.18
CA GLU A 175 2.26 -9.11 13.01
C GLU A 175 1.90 -8.15 11.87
N ILE A 176 2.63 -7.03 11.77
CA ILE A 176 2.55 -6.10 10.64
C ILE A 176 3.13 -6.75 9.38
N VAL A 177 4.14 -7.61 9.57
CA VAL A 177 4.77 -8.41 8.50
C VAL A 177 4.67 -9.90 8.84
N ASP A 178 4.54 -10.72 7.79
CA ASP A 178 4.37 -12.17 7.91
C ASP A 178 5.71 -12.90 7.99
N GLU A 179 6.75 -12.40 7.28
CA GLU A 179 8.10 -12.97 7.33
C GLU A 179 9.18 -11.88 7.30
N VAL A 180 10.32 -12.23 7.90
CA VAL A 180 11.57 -11.46 7.82
C VAL A 180 12.61 -12.36 7.18
N VAL A 181 13.20 -11.94 6.06
CA VAL A 181 14.18 -12.73 5.29
C VAL A 181 15.43 -11.91 4.99
N GLN A 182 16.52 -12.56 4.57
CA GLN A 182 17.69 -11.81 4.10
C GLN A 182 17.35 -11.05 2.81
N ALA A 183 18.04 -9.95 2.55
CA ALA A 183 17.72 -9.08 1.41
C ALA A 183 17.78 -9.80 0.07
N GLU A 184 18.76 -10.69 -0.12
CA GLU A 184 18.93 -11.54 -1.30
C GLU A 184 17.82 -12.56 -1.49
N ASP A 185 17.17 -13.00 -0.41
CA ASP A 185 16.08 -13.98 -0.44
C ASP A 185 14.70 -13.35 -0.67
N LEU A 186 14.59 -12.03 -0.64
CA LEU A 186 13.30 -11.33 -0.63
C LEU A 186 12.43 -11.67 -1.86
N ILE A 187 12.96 -11.55 -3.06
CA ILE A 187 12.24 -11.87 -4.30
C ILE A 187 12.10 -13.38 -4.50
N PRO A 188 13.15 -14.21 -4.33
CA PRO A 188 13.02 -15.66 -4.37
C PRO A 188 11.92 -16.20 -3.45
N ARG A 189 11.85 -15.72 -2.20
CA ARG A 189 10.82 -16.13 -1.24
C ARG A 189 9.41 -15.72 -1.67
N ALA A 190 9.24 -14.48 -2.15
CA ALA A 190 7.97 -14.02 -2.67
C ALA A 190 7.48 -14.88 -3.86
N LYS A 191 8.36 -15.25 -4.78
CA LYS A 191 8.04 -16.18 -5.88
C LYS A 191 7.59 -17.54 -5.36
N GLN A 192 8.32 -18.11 -4.38
CA GLN A 192 7.95 -19.41 -3.78
C GLN A 192 6.54 -19.38 -3.19
N ILE A 193 6.15 -18.30 -2.49
CA ILE A 193 4.82 -18.16 -1.90
C ILE A 193 3.75 -18.09 -2.99
N ILE A 194 3.95 -17.29 -4.04
CA ILE A 194 3.00 -17.23 -5.17
C ILE A 194 2.85 -18.60 -5.80
N SER A 195 3.95 -19.29 -6.12
CA SER A 195 3.92 -20.61 -6.72
C SER A 195 3.22 -21.64 -5.82
N LEU A 196 3.47 -21.62 -4.52
CA LEU A 196 2.79 -22.49 -3.56
C LEU A 196 1.26 -22.36 -3.61
N TRP A 197 0.76 -21.15 -3.81
CA TRP A 197 -0.67 -20.87 -3.78
C TRP A 197 -1.36 -21.08 -5.12
N ILE A 198 -0.66 -20.83 -6.24
CA ILE A 198 -1.30 -20.79 -7.56
C ILE A 198 -0.96 -21.98 -8.47
N ASP A 199 0.19 -22.65 -8.25
CA ASP A 199 0.61 -23.81 -9.04
C ASP A 199 -0.06 -25.11 -8.57
N THR A 200 -1.36 -25.03 -8.31
CA THR A 200 -2.22 -26.13 -7.91
C THR A 200 -3.35 -26.33 -8.94
N PRO A 201 -3.83 -27.57 -9.17
CA PRO A 201 -4.95 -27.81 -10.08
C PRO A 201 -6.16 -26.93 -9.73
N ASN A 202 -6.77 -26.33 -10.75
CA ASN A 202 -7.95 -25.43 -10.64
C ASN A 202 -7.70 -24.15 -9.82
N ARG A 203 -6.48 -23.86 -9.37
CA ARG A 203 -6.10 -22.63 -8.65
C ARG A 203 -7.10 -22.24 -7.55
N PRO A 204 -7.36 -23.09 -6.55
CA PRO A 204 -8.39 -22.84 -5.52
C PRO A 204 -8.11 -21.57 -4.69
N PHE A 205 -6.87 -21.12 -4.62
CA PHE A 205 -6.49 -19.85 -3.99
C PHE A 205 -7.40 -18.70 -4.44
N ILE A 206 -7.75 -18.62 -5.73
CA ILE A 206 -8.54 -17.52 -6.28
C ILE A 206 -9.89 -17.42 -5.57
N GLN A 207 -10.61 -18.54 -5.45
CA GLN A 207 -11.92 -18.58 -4.79
C GLN A 207 -11.83 -18.36 -3.28
N ILE A 208 -10.81 -18.94 -2.63
CA ILE A 208 -10.55 -18.76 -1.19
C ILE A 208 -10.28 -17.31 -0.88
N LYS A 209 -9.40 -16.65 -1.64
CA LYS A 209 -9.10 -15.22 -1.49
C LYS A 209 -10.33 -14.34 -1.72
N GLN A 210 -11.10 -14.62 -2.78
CA GLN A 210 -12.34 -13.88 -3.05
C GLN A 210 -13.33 -13.99 -1.88
N SER A 211 -13.51 -15.20 -1.34
CA SER A 211 -14.36 -15.41 -0.17
C SER A 211 -13.85 -14.64 1.06
N LEU A 212 -12.55 -14.72 1.33
CA LEU A 212 -11.93 -14.04 2.47
C LEU A 212 -12.11 -12.51 2.43
N LYS A 213 -11.92 -11.91 1.24
CA LYS A 213 -11.96 -10.44 1.06
C LYS A 213 -13.36 -9.88 0.75
N ALA A 214 -14.37 -10.75 0.51
CA ALA A 214 -15.68 -10.37 0.02
C ALA A 214 -16.41 -9.35 0.92
N ASP A 215 -16.40 -9.55 2.22
CA ASP A 215 -17.11 -8.69 3.16
C ASP A 215 -16.48 -7.29 3.22
N THR A 216 -15.16 -7.23 3.31
CA THR A 216 -14.42 -5.96 3.29
C THR A 216 -14.64 -5.22 1.97
N ALA A 217 -14.60 -5.91 0.84
CA ALA A 217 -14.85 -5.30 -0.47
C ALA A 217 -16.27 -4.74 -0.58
N ARG A 218 -17.29 -5.48 -0.08
CA ARG A 218 -18.68 -4.99 -0.03
C ARG A 218 -18.81 -3.77 0.89
N GLN A 219 -18.17 -3.80 2.06
CA GLN A 219 -18.15 -2.66 2.99
C GLN A 219 -17.55 -1.42 2.33
N ILE A 220 -16.38 -1.53 1.69
CA ILE A 220 -15.75 -0.41 0.97
C ILE A 220 -16.73 0.16 -0.06
N LYS A 221 -17.29 -0.67 -0.94
CA LYS A 221 -18.21 -0.23 -1.98
C LYS A 221 -19.43 0.47 -1.42
N ARG A 222 -20.01 -0.04 -0.34
CA ARG A 222 -21.15 0.55 0.33
C ARG A 222 -20.80 1.92 0.92
N SER A 223 -19.72 2.01 1.70
CA SER A 223 -19.32 3.26 2.35
C SER A 223 -18.94 4.34 1.34
N LEU A 224 -18.28 3.98 0.23
CA LEU A 224 -17.99 4.93 -0.85
C LEU A 224 -19.24 5.54 -1.47
N THR A 225 -20.36 4.81 -1.46
CA THR A 225 -21.64 5.27 -2.04
C THR A 225 -22.50 6.01 -1.03
N GLU A 226 -22.54 5.58 0.24
CA GLU A 226 -23.49 6.03 1.24
C GLU A 226 -22.93 7.14 2.15
N GLU A 227 -21.60 7.26 2.27
CA GLU A 227 -20.97 8.23 3.18
C GLU A 227 -20.50 9.49 2.44
N PRO A 228 -20.75 10.71 3.00
CA PRO A 228 -20.28 11.97 2.42
C PRO A 228 -18.81 12.22 2.79
N TRP A 229 -17.91 11.33 2.38
CA TRP A 229 -16.50 11.37 2.75
C TRP A 229 -15.65 12.37 1.96
N GLN A 230 -16.06 12.68 0.72
CA GLN A 230 -15.27 13.49 -0.22
C GLN A 230 -15.06 14.92 0.30
N GLU A 231 -16.14 15.56 0.73
CA GLU A 231 -16.07 16.93 1.24
C GLU A 231 -15.23 17.03 2.49
N LYS A 232 -15.37 16.07 3.42
CA LYS A 232 -14.57 16.01 4.65
C LYS A 232 -13.09 15.83 4.34
N MET A 233 -12.74 14.98 3.38
CA MET A 233 -11.36 14.77 2.94
C MET A 233 -10.78 16.06 2.34
N ALA A 234 -11.54 16.73 1.47
CA ALA A 234 -11.13 17.99 0.87
C ALA A 234 -10.95 19.10 1.92
N GLN A 235 -11.89 19.26 2.85
CA GLN A 235 -11.79 20.22 3.95
C GLN A 235 -10.55 19.98 4.80
N THR A 236 -10.25 18.72 5.15
CA THR A 236 -9.09 18.37 5.96
C THR A 236 -7.78 18.72 5.22
N LEU A 237 -7.59 18.26 3.99
CA LEU A 237 -6.36 18.50 3.23
C LEU A 237 -6.13 19.97 2.87
N LEU A 238 -7.21 20.74 2.66
CA LEU A 238 -7.13 22.16 2.32
C LEU A 238 -7.09 23.07 3.55
N SER A 239 -7.21 22.52 4.78
CA SER A 239 -7.09 23.32 6.00
C SER A 239 -5.71 23.94 6.12
N LYS A 240 -5.65 25.13 6.71
CA LYS A 240 -4.39 25.88 6.89
C LYS A 240 -3.38 25.09 7.73
N GLU A 241 -3.87 24.41 8.75
CA GLU A 241 -3.07 23.65 9.70
C GLU A 241 -2.40 22.45 9.03
N VAL A 242 -3.17 21.67 8.26
CA VAL A 242 -2.63 20.51 7.53
C VAL A 242 -1.67 20.94 6.44
N LYS A 243 -2.00 21.98 5.67
CA LYS A 243 -1.10 22.51 4.64
C LYS A 243 0.22 22.98 5.23
N ALA A 244 0.21 23.78 6.29
CA ALA A 244 1.43 24.23 6.96
C ALA A 244 2.27 23.05 7.46
N THR A 245 1.62 22.00 7.99
CA THR A 245 2.33 20.79 8.45
C THR A 245 2.95 20.03 7.28
N LEU A 246 2.23 19.86 6.17
CA LEU A 246 2.75 19.19 4.96
C LEU A 246 3.94 19.94 4.35
N GLU A 247 3.85 21.27 4.24
CA GLU A 247 4.94 22.13 3.79
C GLU A 247 6.18 22.02 4.70
N PHE A 248 5.97 22.02 6.01
CA PHE A 248 7.05 21.84 6.98
C PHE A 248 7.74 20.49 6.83
N VAL A 249 6.96 19.40 6.72
CA VAL A 249 7.50 18.04 6.53
C VAL A 249 8.23 17.93 5.21
N GLN A 250 7.70 18.49 4.12
CA GLN A 250 8.37 18.52 2.82
C GLN A 250 9.72 19.23 2.92
N ALA A 251 9.76 20.43 3.49
CA ALA A 251 11.01 21.18 3.68
C ALA A 251 12.03 20.42 4.52
N ALA A 252 11.59 19.75 5.61
CA ALA A 252 12.46 18.94 6.45
C ALA A 252 13.03 17.70 5.72
N MET A 253 12.28 17.12 4.79
CA MET A 253 12.76 16.02 3.95
C MET A 253 13.76 16.50 2.88
N GLU A 254 13.56 17.68 2.32
CA GLU A 254 14.47 18.30 1.35
C GLU A 254 15.80 18.72 1.97
N ALA A 255 15.78 19.22 3.19
CA ALA A 255 16.99 19.64 3.93
C ALA A 255 17.90 18.44 4.33
N LYS A 256 17.39 17.20 4.30
CA LYS A 256 18.15 15.98 4.59
C LYS A 256 18.72 15.30 3.33
N LYS A 257 18.56 15.92 2.17
CA LYS A 257 19.11 15.47 0.87
C LYS A 257 20.54 15.97 0.68
#